data_5b5e5a5b23407dfdb71b66417c555ddd
#
_entry.id   5b5e5a5b23407dfdb71b66417c555ddd
#
_cell.length_a   1.000
_cell.length_b   1.000
_cell.length_c   1.000
_cell.angle_alpha   90.00
_cell.angle_beta   90.00
_cell.angle_gamma   90.00
#
_symmetry.space_group_name_H-M   'P 1'
#
loop_
_entity.id
_entity.type
_entity.pdbx_description
1 polymer ?
#
loop_
_entity_poly.entity_id
_entity_poly.type
_entity_poly.pdbx_seq_one_letter_code
_entity_poly.pdbx_strand_id
1 'polypeptide(L)'
;RRQRQMCIRDSVMGYSLKGVHKDDLIMQLGDFPIKREGSQGQNKTYLIALKLAQFDFLKKTGGNTTPLLLLDDIFDKLDAFRVEQIVKLVAGDRFGQIFITDTNRDHLDKILKKIEREYKVFAVEDGEVTERKEMAE
;
A
#
# COMPACT_ATOMS: atom_id res chain seq x y z
N ARG A 1 19.74 -22.66 16.99
CA ARG A 1 20.11 -21.43 17.77
C ARG A 1 21.41 -20.90 17.15
N ARG A 2 21.34 -19.95 16.22
CA ARG A 2 22.52 -19.19 15.78
C ARG A 2 22.87 -18.21 16.88
N GLN A 3 23.94 -18.45 17.60
CA GLN A 3 24.53 -17.46 18.50
C GLN A 3 24.87 -16.21 17.65
N ARG A 4 24.30 -15.06 18.04
CA ARG A 4 24.72 -13.78 17.50
C ARG A 4 26.17 -13.56 17.93
N GLN A 5 27.10 -13.73 17.02
CA GLN A 5 28.45 -13.20 17.20
C GLN A 5 28.32 -11.67 17.19
N MET A 6 28.25 -11.11 18.36
CA MET A 6 28.34 -9.66 18.55
C MET A 6 29.77 -9.26 18.16
N CYS A 7 29.93 -8.60 17.04
CA CYS A 7 31.23 -8.19 16.54
C CYS A 7 31.76 -7.08 17.44
N ILE A 8 33.04 -7.13 17.84
CA ILE A 8 33.69 -6.07 18.63
C ILE A 8 33.50 -4.68 17.95
N ARG A 9 33.42 -4.64 16.62
CA ARG A 9 33.09 -3.47 15.83
C ARG A 9 31.69 -2.89 16.12
N ASP A 10 30.71 -3.73 16.38
CA ASP A 10 29.34 -3.28 16.69
C ASP A 10 29.28 -2.55 18.03
N SER A 11 30.10 -2.98 19.01
CA SER A 11 30.23 -2.31 20.32
C SER A 11 30.90 -0.95 20.23
N VAL A 12 31.85 -0.78 19.32
CA VAL A 12 32.56 0.50 19.12
C VAL A 12 31.70 1.51 18.36
N MET A 13 30.91 1.04 17.39
CA MET A 13 30.09 1.89 16.53
C MET A 13 28.71 2.21 17.13
N GLY A 14 28.29 1.53 18.19
CA GLY A 14 26.99 1.72 18.82
C GLY A 14 25.78 1.20 18.03
N TYR A 15 26.02 0.52 16.88
CA TYR A 15 24.98 -0.10 16.06
C TYR A 15 25.49 -1.37 15.38
N SER A 16 24.59 -2.27 15.06
CA SER A 16 24.94 -3.55 14.41
C SER A 16 25.25 -3.34 12.92
N LEU A 17 26.43 -3.82 12.50
CA LEU A 17 26.88 -3.78 11.10
C LEU A 17 26.28 -4.89 10.23
N LYS A 18 25.82 -5.98 10.85
CA LYS A 18 25.22 -7.15 10.18
C LYS A 18 23.90 -7.51 10.84
N GLY A 19 22.93 -7.90 10.04
CA GLY A 19 21.64 -8.36 10.54
C GLY A 19 20.54 -8.16 9.50
N VAL A 20 19.38 -8.75 9.72
CA VAL A 20 18.22 -8.71 8.82
C VAL A 20 17.79 -7.27 8.47
N HIS A 21 18.02 -6.33 9.37
CA HIS A 21 17.74 -4.91 9.14
C HIS A 21 18.69 -4.22 8.13
N LYS A 22 19.77 -4.89 7.73
CA LYS A 22 20.69 -4.43 6.68
C LYS A 22 20.47 -5.13 5.36
N ASP A 23 19.63 -6.17 5.35
CA ASP A 23 19.28 -6.86 4.12
C ASP A 23 18.36 -5.95 3.28
N ASP A 24 18.55 -5.96 1.97
CA ASP A 24 17.70 -5.23 1.02
C ASP A 24 17.04 -6.22 0.07
N LEU A 25 15.85 -5.87 -0.39
CA LEU A 25 15.12 -6.64 -1.39
C LEU A 25 15.33 -5.99 -2.76
N ILE A 26 16.00 -6.69 -3.65
CA ILE A 26 16.13 -6.27 -5.03
C ILE A 26 14.90 -6.74 -5.79
N MET A 27 14.01 -5.79 -6.07
CA MET A 27 12.80 -6.04 -6.85
C MET A 27 13.08 -5.81 -8.33
N GLN A 28 12.69 -6.76 -9.17
CA GLN A 28 12.93 -6.71 -10.62
C GLN A 28 11.60 -6.80 -11.38
N LEU A 29 11.53 -6.14 -12.51
CA LEU A 29 10.49 -6.31 -13.52
C LEU A 29 11.17 -6.87 -14.78
N GLY A 30 10.97 -8.16 -15.05
CA GLY A 30 11.84 -8.90 -15.96
C GLY A 30 13.27 -8.94 -15.40
N ASP A 31 14.24 -8.56 -16.22
CA ASP A 31 15.66 -8.55 -15.83
C ASP A 31 16.15 -7.21 -15.27
N PHE A 32 15.25 -6.22 -15.13
CA PHE A 32 15.61 -4.85 -14.76
C PHE A 32 15.21 -4.53 -13.32
N PRO A 33 16.14 -3.98 -12.50
CA PRO A 33 15.82 -3.50 -11.15
C PRO A 33 14.82 -2.35 -11.22
N ILE A 34 13.60 -2.55 -10.72
CA ILE A 34 12.50 -1.58 -10.87
C ILE A 34 12.79 -0.25 -10.18
N LYS A 35 13.55 -0.25 -9.09
CA LYS A 35 13.94 0.96 -8.35
C LYS A 35 14.79 1.92 -9.17
N ARG A 36 15.59 1.40 -10.11
CA ARG A 36 16.53 2.19 -10.92
C ARG A 36 15.99 2.52 -12.31
N GLU A 37 15.28 1.58 -12.90
CA GLU A 37 14.89 1.60 -14.31
C GLU A 37 13.39 1.89 -14.49
N GLY A 38 12.59 1.70 -13.43
CA GLY A 38 11.16 1.93 -13.49
C GLY A 38 10.79 3.41 -13.41
N SER A 39 9.76 3.80 -14.16
CA SER A 39 9.12 5.12 -13.98
C SER A 39 8.52 5.24 -12.57
N GLN A 40 8.26 6.47 -12.11
CA GLN A 40 7.64 6.69 -10.80
C GLN A 40 6.31 5.95 -10.67
N GLY A 41 5.46 5.97 -11.71
CA GLY A 41 4.20 5.24 -11.73
C GLY A 41 4.39 3.71 -11.68
N GLN A 42 5.40 3.16 -12.37
CA GLN A 42 5.72 1.73 -12.32
C GLN A 42 6.20 1.32 -10.93
N ASN A 43 7.10 2.08 -10.32
CA ASN A 43 7.56 1.85 -8.95
C ASN A 43 6.41 1.83 -7.96
N LYS A 44 5.50 2.82 -8.04
CA LYS A 44 4.35 2.92 -7.15
C LYS A 44 3.36 1.77 -7.36
N THR A 45 3.04 1.43 -8.61
CA THR A 45 2.19 0.27 -8.93
C THR A 45 2.77 -1.03 -8.40
N TYR A 46 4.08 -1.21 -8.53
CA TYR A 46 4.76 -2.40 -8.01
C TYR A 46 4.67 -2.50 -6.48
N LEU A 47 4.88 -1.39 -5.77
CA LEU A 47 4.74 -1.35 -4.31
C LEU A 47 3.31 -1.66 -3.85
N ILE A 48 2.30 -1.14 -4.56
CA ILE A 48 0.90 -1.47 -4.28
C ILE A 48 0.65 -2.97 -4.51
N ALA A 49 1.11 -3.52 -5.62
CA ALA A 49 0.97 -4.95 -5.90
C ALA A 49 1.62 -5.82 -4.81
N LEU A 50 2.78 -5.41 -4.30
CA LEU A 50 3.47 -6.10 -3.19
C LEU A 50 2.65 -6.04 -1.90
N LYS A 51 2.06 -4.89 -1.56
CA LYS A 51 1.15 -4.75 -0.40
C LYS A 51 -0.09 -5.63 -0.53
N LEU A 52 -0.68 -5.70 -1.71
CA LEU A 52 -1.84 -6.57 -1.97
C LEU A 52 -1.47 -8.06 -1.86
N ALA A 53 -0.30 -8.45 -2.35
CA ALA A 53 0.23 -9.81 -2.18
C ALA A 53 0.51 -10.13 -0.70
N GLN A 54 1.04 -9.19 0.06
CA GLN A 54 1.23 -9.32 1.51
C GLN A 54 -0.11 -9.50 2.24
N PHE A 55 -1.14 -8.74 1.85
CA PHE A 55 -2.49 -8.91 2.40
C PHE A 55 -3.00 -10.33 2.19
N ASP A 56 -2.89 -10.86 0.95
CA ASP A 56 -3.30 -12.22 0.63
C ASP A 56 -2.54 -13.27 1.45
N PHE A 57 -1.25 -13.07 1.63
CA PHE A 57 -0.44 -13.95 2.45
C PHE A 57 -0.90 -13.96 3.90
N LEU A 58 -1.10 -12.77 4.49
CA LEU A 58 -1.58 -12.64 5.87
C LEU A 58 -2.98 -13.23 6.05
N LYS A 59 -3.88 -13.02 5.08
CA LYS A 59 -5.23 -13.60 5.10
C LYS A 59 -5.19 -15.13 5.08
N LYS A 60 -4.28 -15.72 4.30
CA LYS A 60 -4.13 -17.18 4.22
C LYS A 60 -3.47 -17.79 5.46
N THR A 61 -2.57 -17.07 6.11
CA THR A 61 -1.80 -17.58 7.26
C THR A 61 -2.36 -17.17 8.61
N GLY A 62 -3.21 -16.14 8.66
CA GLY A 62 -3.75 -15.54 9.88
C GLY A 62 -4.95 -16.26 10.50
N GLY A 63 -5.32 -17.44 10.04
CA GLY A 63 -6.46 -18.20 10.58
C GLY A 63 -7.80 -17.52 10.29
N ASN A 64 -8.62 -17.28 11.33
CA ASN A 64 -9.97 -16.70 11.18
C ASN A 64 -10.00 -15.17 11.16
N THR A 65 -8.86 -14.50 11.11
CA THR A 65 -8.80 -13.03 11.11
C THR A 65 -8.62 -12.50 9.70
N THR A 66 -9.45 -11.54 9.29
CA THR A 66 -9.27 -10.82 8.03
C THR A 66 -8.47 -9.54 8.30
N PRO A 67 -7.32 -9.35 7.64
CA PRO A 67 -6.54 -8.13 7.78
C PRO A 67 -7.32 -6.91 7.29
N LEU A 68 -6.99 -5.72 7.84
CA LEU A 68 -7.43 -4.44 7.29
C LEU A 68 -6.39 -3.95 6.28
N LEU A 69 -6.85 -3.45 5.15
CA LEU A 69 -5.98 -2.87 4.13
C LEU A 69 -5.99 -1.35 4.24
N LEU A 70 -4.83 -0.77 4.53
CA LEU A 70 -4.64 0.67 4.60
C LEU A 70 -3.78 1.12 3.41
N LEU A 71 -4.34 1.98 2.57
CA LEU A 71 -3.71 2.50 1.37
C LEU A 71 -3.63 4.03 1.47
N ASP A 72 -2.46 4.52 1.84
CA ASP A 72 -2.21 5.94 2.06
C ASP A 72 -1.63 6.60 0.83
N ASP A 73 -2.25 7.69 0.38
CA ASP A 73 -1.84 8.53 -0.76
C ASP A 73 -1.43 7.72 -2.01
N ILE A 74 -2.23 6.69 -2.33
CA ILE A 74 -1.85 5.73 -3.36
C ILE A 74 -1.97 6.27 -4.78
N PHE A 75 -2.80 7.28 -5.00
CA PHE A 75 -3.11 7.77 -6.34
C PHE A 75 -2.18 8.90 -6.81
N ASP A 76 -1.38 9.48 -5.92
CA ASP A 76 -0.35 10.45 -6.31
C ASP A 76 0.58 9.83 -7.37
N LYS A 77 0.87 10.59 -8.43
CA LYS A 77 1.77 10.20 -9.56
C LYS A 77 1.34 8.97 -10.37
N LEU A 78 0.10 8.53 -10.22
CA LEU A 78 -0.50 7.52 -11.07
C LEU A 78 -1.40 8.18 -12.12
N ASP A 79 -1.41 7.62 -13.31
CA ASP A 79 -2.38 7.98 -14.35
C ASP A 79 -3.77 7.39 -14.02
N ALA A 80 -4.81 8.00 -14.59
CA ALA A 80 -6.20 7.61 -14.34
C ALA A 80 -6.47 6.13 -14.66
N PHE A 81 -5.79 5.57 -15.66
CA PHE A 81 -5.96 4.16 -16.02
C PHE A 81 -5.45 3.24 -14.92
N ARG A 82 -4.25 3.49 -14.38
CA ARG A 82 -3.69 2.69 -13.28
C ARG A 82 -4.52 2.81 -12.01
N VAL A 83 -4.98 4.02 -11.70
CA VAL A 83 -5.85 4.26 -10.56
C VAL A 83 -7.13 3.42 -10.71
N GLU A 84 -7.79 3.45 -11.86
CA GLU A 84 -8.99 2.66 -12.12
C GLU A 84 -8.73 1.15 -11.97
N GLN A 85 -7.60 0.64 -12.47
CA GLN A 85 -7.25 -0.78 -12.32
C GLN A 85 -7.03 -1.18 -10.87
N ILE A 86 -6.34 -0.34 -10.07
CA ILE A 86 -6.10 -0.61 -8.65
C ILE A 86 -7.44 -0.62 -7.90
N VAL A 87 -8.30 0.35 -8.16
CA VAL A 87 -9.60 0.44 -7.50
C VAL A 87 -10.49 -0.76 -7.85
N LYS A 88 -10.56 -1.15 -9.12
CA LYS A 88 -11.28 -2.37 -9.53
C LYS A 88 -10.75 -3.61 -8.82
N LEU A 89 -9.43 -3.71 -8.69
CA LEU A 89 -8.79 -4.84 -8.03
C LEU A 89 -9.16 -4.89 -6.54
N VAL A 90 -9.13 -3.76 -5.84
CA VAL A 90 -9.41 -3.71 -4.40
C VAL A 90 -10.92 -3.72 -4.10
N ALA A 91 -11.77 -3.25 -5.00
CA ALA A 91 -13.22 -3.30 -4.86
C ALA A 91 -13.80 -4.71 -4.94
N GLY A 92 -13.05 -5.70 -5.43
CA GLY A 92 -13.48 -7.11 -5.45
C GLY A 92 -13.62 -7.70 -4.03
N ASP A 93 -14.36 -8.82 -3.92
CA ASP A 93 -14.64 -9.50 -2.62
C ASP A 93 -13.42 -10.13 -1.94
N ARG A 94 -12.28 -10.06 -2.61
CA ARG A 94 -11.02 -10.61 -2.11
C ARG A 94 -10.50 -9.91 -0.87
N PHE A 95 -10.68 -8.58 -0.83
CA PHE A 95 -10.24 -7.72 0.26
C PHE A 95 -11.42 -7.41 1.18
N GLY A 96 -11.22 -7.48 2.49
CA GLY A 96 -12.22 -7.12 3.48
C GLY A 96 -12.44 -5.60 3.55
N GLN A 97 -12.29 -5.02 4.72
CA GLN A 97 -12.39 -3.58 4.89
C GLN A 97 -11.11 -2.88 4.42
N ILE A 98 -11.29 -1.80 3.66
CA ILE A 98 -10.20 -1.04 3.06
C ILE A 98 -10.37 0.43 3.46
N PHE A 99 -9.27 1.05 3.86
CA PHE A 99 -9.18 2.50 4.04
C PHE A 99 -8.23 3.07 2.99
N ILE A 100 -8.68 4.08 2.29
CA ILE A 100 -7.90 4.77 1.27
C ILE A 100 -7.86 6.25 1.63
N THR A 101 -6.67 6.85 1.62
CA THR A 101 -6.50 8.29 1.72
C THR A 101 -6.03 8.87 0.38
N ASP A 102 -6.50 10.07 0.06
CA ASP A 102 -6.04 10.83 -1.10
C ASP A 102 -6.23 12.33 -0.83
N THR A 103 -5.33 13.12 -1.39
CA THR A 103 -5.41 14.59 -1.37
C THR A 103 -6.19 15.15 -2.56
N ASN A 104 -6.37 14.37 -3.64
CA ASN A 104 -7.07 14.79 -4.85
C ASN A 104 -8.51 14.31 -4.87
N ARG A 105 -9.42 15.21 -4.48
CA ARG A 105 -10.85 14.97 -4.36
C ARG A 105 -11.54 14.54 -5.67
N ASP A 106 -11.25 15.24 -6.77
CA ASP A 106 -11.94 15.01 -8.05
C ASP A 106 -11.63 13.64 -8.65
N HIS A 107 -10.48 13.08 -8.30
CA HIS A 107 -10.07 11.74 -8.70
C HIS A 107 -10.89 10.66 -7.99
N LEU A 108 -11.06 10.79 -6.69
CA LEU A 108 -11.81 9.84 -5.87
C LEU A 108 -13.27 9.75 -6.29
N ASP A 109 -13.94 10.88 -6.48
CA ASP A 109 -15.38 10.91 -6.82
C ASP A 109 -15.66 10.21 -8.16
N LYS A 110 -14.80 10.42 -9.17
CA LYS A 110 -14.92 9.74 -10.49
C LYS A 110 -14.75 8.23 -10.41
N ILE A 111 -13.96 7.77 -9.46
CA ILE A 111 -13.63 6.37 -9.28
C ILE A 111 -14.71 5.68 -8.45
N LEU A 112 -15.14 6.34 -7.37
CA LEU A 112 -16.16 5.81 -6.47
C LEU A 112 -17.49 5.59 -7.18
N LYS A 113 -17.86 6.47 -8.10
CA LYS A 113 -19.06 6.30 -8.97
C LYS A 113 -19.05 5.01 -9.82
N LYS A 114 -17.88 4.39 -9.99
CA LYS A 114 -17.73 3.13 -10.76
C LYS A 114 -17.67 1.89 -9.88
N ILE A 115 -17.70 2.06 -8.57
CA ILE A 115 -17.62 0.95 -7.61
C ILE A 115 -19.03 0.53 -7.23
N GLU A 116 -19.34 -0.75 -7.42
CA GLU A 116 -20.63 -1.37 -7.05
C GLU A 116 -20.67 -1.80 -5.57
N ARG A 117 -19.85 -1.21 -4.71
CA ARG A 117 -19.77 -1.53 -3.27
C ARG A 117 -20.17 -0.34 -2.42
N GLU A 118 -20.72 -0.63 -1.25
CA GLU A 118 -20.93 0.38 -0.22
C GLU A 118 -19.59 0.99 0.23
N TYR A 119 -19.52 2.29 0.25
CA TYR A 119 -18.38 3.04 0.73
C TYR A 119 -18.84 4.28 1.53
N LYS A 120 -17.95 4.82 2.34
CA LYS A 120 -18.15 6.07 3.05
C LYS A 120 -16.99 7.00 2.76
N VAL A 121 -17.29 8.26 2.56
CA VAL A 121 -16.30 9.31 2.33
C VAL A 121 -16.22 10.21 3.55
N PHE A 122 -15.02 10.42 4.03
CA PHE A 122 -14.73 11.33 5.13
C PHE A 122 -13.83 12.45 4.62
N ALA A 123 -14.19 13.70 4.91
CA ALA A 123 -13.30 14.84 4.74
C ALA A 123 -12.55 15.09 6.05
N VAL A 124 -11.26 15.36 5.92
CA VAL A 124 -10.41 15.75 7.04
C VAL A 124 -9.88 17.15 6.76
N GLU A 125 -10.34 18.13 7.53
CA GLU A 125 -9.98 19.54 7.38
C GLU A 125 -9.72 20.12 8.78
N ASP A 126 -8.59 20.80 8.97
CA ASP A 126 -8.17 21.42 10.23
C ASP A 126 -8.23 20.51 11.48
N GLY A 127 -7.99 19.20 11.28
CA GLY A 127 -8.05 18.22 12.36
C GLY A 127 -9.44 17.69 12.69
N GLU A 128 -10.48 18.17 12.01
CA GLU A 128 -11.83 17.66 12.12
C GLU A 128 -12.14 16.62 11.02
N VAL A 129 -12.90 15.60 11.38
CA VAL A 129 -13.34 14.53 10.46
C VAL A 129 -14.85 14.63 10.27
N THR A 130 -15.28 14.86 9.05
CA THR A 130 -16.70 14.96 8.71
C THR A 130 -17.09 13.90 7.69
N GLU A 131 -18.16 13.12 7.97
CA GLU A 131 -18.71 12.17 7.00
C GLU A 131 -19.45 12.95 5.90
N ARG A 132 -19.09 12.73 4.65
CA ARG A 132 -19.81 13.28 3.50
C ARG A 132 -20.96 12.35 3.14
N LYS A 133 -22.16 12.84 3.20
CA LYS A 133 -23.32 12.19 2.59
C LYS A 133 -23.19 12.31 1.08
N GLU A 134 -23.32 11.21 0.36
CA GLU A 134 -23.48 11.24 -1.10
C GLU A 134 -24.67 12.14 -1.43
N MET A 135 -24.43 13.14 -2.27
CA MET A 135 -25.54 13.75 -3.00
C MET A 135 -25.88 12.77 -4.13
N ALA A 136 -26.90 11.96 -3.92
CA ALA A 136 -27.55 11.23 -5.00
C ALA A 136 -28.09 12.28 -5.98
N GLU A 137 -27.49 12.38 -7.16
CA GLU A 137 -28.11 12.97 -8.35
C GLU A 137 -28.68 11.85 -9.21
#